data_8033f1a5fe22f9fc85a801ab67242bd9
#
_entry.id   8033f1a5fe22f9fc85a801ab67242bd9
#
_cell.length_a   1.000
_cell.length_b   1.000
_cell.length_c   1.000
_cell.angle_alpha   90.00
_cell.angle_beta   90.00
_cell.angle_gamma   90.00
#
_symmetry.space_group_name_H-M   'P 1'
#
loop_
_entity.id
_entity.type
_entity.pdbx_description
1 polymer ?
#
loop_
_entity_poly.entity_id
_entity_poly.type
_entity_poly.pdbx_seq_one_letter_code
_entity_poly.pdbx_strand_id
1 'polypeptide(L)'
;MQKRESDSTRFTPDFNDMLKIVILNSLGFFFIGFLVPIIARYNMFATATQISLLVSFQVLGRTVSGTLTGFLTDRIKSRKKLVLIGSIGRGTSYFIIYAAIILNSLLFLGIGTFTLGFMAGVFWVPYNTLIAEKSNKDNRSEAYGKKNSANAIGQMIGGVIGFLLLMILGLFTDNPFLLYASIPIYGVANFFAGFKFNRDVDESIIFNESSDHINNHPLNEISNDHSKLAASIIFGSIFLMLALLLSNINGSIAKPFLNIYVIETIESNVQLVTWAYLPAGILATLIAPKLGIIVDKFPPAIGITVTSMLGALVTWFLINSTNIWVFSFLLLIDLSIVMASGLIFQNLLSRISLKNRGKILGSGEFFQFLGAFIGPLLGGLVWDFIGPRYPFIISIFVELLLIPLYLVVVYYLIPHLAEVYENKMK
;
A
#
# COMPACT_ATOMS: atom_id res chain seq x y z
N MET A 1 -21.21 -4.59 -28.10
CA MET A 1 -21.69 -5.90 -27.63
C MET A 1 -20.53 -6.86 -27.38
N GLN A 2 -19.57 -7.05 -28.25
CA GLN A 2 -18.42 -7.98 -28.08
C GLN A 2 -17.59 -7.78 -26.78
N LYS A 3 -17.47 -6.54 -26.26
CA LYS A 3 -16.71 -6.28 -25.02
C LYS A 3 -17.43 -6.77 -23.75
N ARG A 4 -18.76 -6.89 -23.77
CA ARG A 4 -19.55 -7.43 -22.66
C ARG A 4 -19.56 -8.97 -22.61
N GLU A 5 -19.51 -9.64 -23.75
CA GLU A 5 -19.44 -11.10 -23.81
C GLU A 5 -18.07 -11.64 -23.38
N SER A 6 -16.97 -10.94 -23.72
CA SER A 6 -15.62 -11.33 -23.26
C SER A 6 -15.39 -11.13 -21.76
N ASP A 7 -16.11 -10.23 -21.10
CA ASP A 7 -16.02 -10.01 -19.65
C ASP A 7 -16.81 -11.08 -18.86
N SER A 8 -17.92 -11.60 -19.40
CA SER A 8 -18.75 -12.62 -18.73
C SER A 8 -18.05 -13.97 -18.57
N THR A 9 -17.04 -14.25 -19.40
CA THR A 9 -16.21 -15.47 -19.30
C THR A 9 -15.06 -15.35 -18.30
N ARG A 10 -14.77 -14.14 -17.77
CA ARG A 10 -13.64 -13.86 -16.90
C ARG A 10 -14.06 -13.48 -15.48
N PHE A 11 -15.18 -12.77 -15.35
CA PHE A 11 -15.66 -12.21 -14.08
C PHE A 11 -17.17 -12.40 -13.94
N THR A 12 -17.63 -12.47 -12.70
CA THR A 12 -19.07 -12.49 -12.39
C THR A 12 -19.73 -11.15 -12.76
N PRO A 13 -21.08 -11.15 -12.99
CA PRO A 13 -21.79 -9.93 -13.42
C PRO A 13 -21.67 -8.74 -12.44
N ASP A 14 -21.56 -9.01 -11.13
CA ASP A 14 -21.45 -8.01 -10.06
C ASP A 14 -20.01 -7.52 -9.79
N PHE A 15 -19.00 -8.10 -10.46
CA PHE A 15 -17.60 -7.73 -10.28
C PHE A 15 -17.33 -6.23 -10.55
N ASN A 16 -17.91 -5.68 -11.62
CA ASN A 16 -17.72 -4.27 -11.95
C ASN A 16 -18.36 -3.33 -10.93
N ASP A 17 -19.43 -3.75 -10.28
CA ASP A 17 -20.06 -2.95 -9.21
C ASP A 17 -19.20 -2.97 -7.95
N MET A 18 -18.52 -4.07 -7.64
CA MET A 18 -17.50 -4.09 -6.59
C MET A 18 -16.40 -3.05 -6.85
N LEU A 19 -15.91 -2.91 -8.09
CA LEU A 19 -14.88 -1.92 -8.44
C LEU A 19 -15.37 -0.48 -8.26
N LYS A 20 -16.59 -0.15 -8.69
CA LYS A 20 -17.19 1.18 -8.49
C LYS A 20 -17.32 1.53 -7.01
N ILE A 21 -17.68 0.55 -6.18
CA ILE A 21 -17.84 0.72 -4.74
C ILE A 21 -16.49 0.96 -4.07
N VAL A 22 -15.42 0.30 -4.51
CA VAL A 22 -14.05 0.55 -4.00
C VAL A 22 -13.60 1.98 -4.29
N ILE A 23 -13.93 2.54 -5.45
CA ILE A 23 -13.63 3.94 -5.74
C ILE A 23 -14.21 4.84 -4.65
N LEU A 24 -15.49 4.68 -4.33
CA LEU A 24 -16.16 5.46 -3.27
C LEU A 24 -15.56 5.21 -1.89
N ASN A 25 -15.26 3.95 -1.56
CA ASN A 25 -14.69 3.58 -0.26
C ASN A 25 -13.25 4.08 -0.08
N SER A 26 -12.55 4.36 -1.15
CA SER A 26 -11.15 4.82 -1.13
C SER A 26 -11.00 6.34 -1.14
N LEU A 27 -12.11 7.07 -1.27
CA LEU A 27 -12.10 8.54 -1.16
C LEU A 27 -11.52 8.97 0.18
N GLY A 28 -10.71 9.99 0.17
CA GLY A 28 -10.15 10.63 1.37
C GLY A 28 -8.92 9.95 1.97
N PHE A 29 -8.60 8.69 1.63
CA PHE A 29 -7.49 7.99 2.25
C PHE A 29 -6.13 8.69 1.99
N PHE A 30 -5.89 9.09 0.75
CA PHE A 30 -4.69 9.86 0.39
C PHE A 30 -4.67 11.24 1.05
N PHE A 31 -5.80 11.95 1.04
CA PHE A 31 -5.93 13.27 1.64
C PHE A 31 -5.65 13.24 3.16
N ILE A 32 -6.23 12.28 3.88
CA ILE A 32 -5.99 12.10 5.32
C ILE A 32 -4.53 11.73 5.59
N GLY A 33 -3.96 10.82 4.80
CA GLY A 33 -2.56 10.43 4.94
C GLY A 33 -1.57 11.60 4.78
N PHE A 34 -1.92 12.57 3.91
CA PHE A 34 -1.16 13.81 3.74
C PHE A 34 -1.41 14.80 4.87
N LEU A 35 -2.66 15.00 5.25
CA LEU A 35 -3.10 16.09 6.12
C LEU A 35 -2.81 15.83 7.60
N VAL A 36 -2.99 14.60 8.08
CA VAL A 36 -2.85 14.24 9.49
C VAL A 36 -1.49 14.61 10.08
N PRO A 37 -0.34 14.30 9.46
CA PRO A 37 0.96 14.72 9.97
C PRO A 37 1.09 16.25 10.06
N ILE A 38 0.58 16.99 9.07
CA ILE A 38 0.63 18.44 9.01
C ILE A 38 -0.19 19.05 10.15
N ILE A 39 -1.44 18.62 10.33
CA ILE A 39 -2.30 19.10 11.42
C ILE A 39 -1.70 18.77 12.79
N ALA A 40 -1.22 17.52 12.97
CA ALA A 40 -0.58 17.13 14.22
C ALA A 40 0.61 18.05 14.53
N ARG A 41 1.45 18.38 13.53
CA ARG A 41 2.63 19.23 13.69
C ARG A 41 2.27 20.68 13.99
N TYR A 42 1.45 21.30 13.13
CA TYR A 42 1.24 22.76 13.14
C TYR A 42 0.08 23.21 14.02
N ASN A 43 -1.00 22.41 14.12
CA ASN A 43 -2.16 22.79 14.93
C ASN A 43 -2.06 22.21 16.35
N MET A 44 -1.56 20.96 16.49
CA MET A 44 -1.50 20.28 17.79
C MET A 44 -0.11 20.30 18.43
N PHE A 45 0.88 20.93 17.76
CA PHE A 45 2.28 21.05 18.22
C PHE A 45 2.92 19.68 18.58
N ALA A 46 2.55 18.65 17.86
CA ALA A 46 3.07 17.31 18.07
C ALA A 46 4.55 17.20 17.69
N THR A 47 5.33 16.46 18.50
CA THR A 47 6.69 16.08 18.14
C THR A 47 6.69 15.07 16.98
N ALA A 48 7.83 14.89 16.32
CA ALA A 48 7.91 13.91 15.24
C ALA A 48 7.68 12.48 15.78
N THR A 49 8.13 12.17 16.99
CA THR A 49 7.84 10.90 17.66
C THR A 49 6.33 10.70 17.87
N GLN A 50 5.58 11.72 18.27
CA GLN A 50 4.13 11.63 18.42
C GLN A 50 3.43 11.42 17.08
N ILE A 51 3.87 12.09 16.02
CA ILE A 51 3.36 11.88 14.65
C ILE A 51 3.66 10.47 14.16
N SER A 52 4.85 9.96 14.43
CA SER A 52 5.22 8.60 14.08
C SER A 52 4.37 7.56 14.79
N LEU A 53 4.00 7.78 16.04
CA LEU A 53 3.07 6.93 16.79
C LEU A 53 1.69 6.89 16.12
N LEU A 54 1.14 8.02 15.66
CA LEU A 54 -0.14 8.05 14.94
C LEU A 54 -0.11 7.13 13.71
N VAL A 55 0.94 7.22 12.90
CA VAL A 55 1.10 6.42 11.68
C VAL A 55 1.33 4.95 12.02
N SER A 56 2.19 4.66 12.99
CA SER A 56 2.49 3.28 13.41
C SER A 56 1.27 2.60 14.03
N PHE A 57 0.47 3.29 14.84
CA PHE A 57 -0.78 2.74 15.38
C PHE A 57 -1.82 2.47 14.29
N GLN A 58 -1.88 3.29 13.25
CA GLN A 58 -2.73 3.01 12.09
C GLN A 58 -2.31 1.69 11.40
N VAL A 59 -1.01 1.47 11.20
CA VAL A 59 -0.46 0.23 10.61
C VAL A 59 -0.73 -0.95 11.54
N LEU A 60 -0.48 -0.81 12.84
CA LEU A 60 -0.75 -1.84 13.85
C LEU A 60 -2.22 -2.25 13.85
N GLY A 61 -3.13 -1.27 13.86
CA GLY A 61 -4.56 -1.51 13.79
C GLY A 61 -4.93 -2.37 12.57
N ARG A 62 -4.40 -2.02 11.40
CA ARG A 62 -4.62 -2.77 10.15
C ARG A 62 -4.06 -4.20 10.22
N THR A 63 -2.90 -4.39 10.80
CA THR A 63 -2.25 -5.70 10.90
C THR A 63 -3.02 -6.61 11.84
N VAL A 64 -3.33 -6.14 13.04
CA VAL A 64 -4.09 -6.90 14.04
C VAL A 64 -5.46 -7.28 13.52
N SER A 65 -6.20 -6.32 12.98
CA SER A 65 -7.53 -6.58 12.45
C SER A 65 -7.50 -7.48 11.21
N GLY A 66 -6.50 -7.30 10.34
CA GLY A 66 -6.33 -8.13 9.14
C GLY A 66 -6.15 -9.62 9.51
N THR A 67 -5.31 -9.91 10.51
CA THR A 67 -5.11 -11.27 11.02
C THR A 67 -6.40 -11.82 11.63
N LEU A 68 -7.04 -11.06 12.53
CA LEU A 68 -8.31 -11.48 13.16
C LEU A 68 -9.43 -11.70 12.12
N THR A 69 -9.54 -10.80 11.16
CA THR A 69 -10.56 -10.89 10.12
C THR A 69 -10.28 -12.04 9.15
N GLY A 70 -9.01 -12.38 8.90
CA GLY A 70 -8.65 -13.59 8.14
C GLY A 70 -9.28 -14.84 8.76
N PHE A 71 -9.07 -15.07 10.06
CA PHE A 71 -9.70 -16.19 10.77
C PHE A 71 -11.24 -16.11 10.78
N LEU A 72 -11.79 -14.89 10.89
CA LEU A 72 -13.25 -14.69 10.87
C LEU A 72 -13.83 -14.94 9.49
N THR A 73 -13.16 -14.54 8.43
CA THR A 73 -13.61 -14.70 7.03
C THR A 73 -13.79 -16.17 6.66
N ASP A 74 -12.98 -17.07 7.24
CA ASP A 74 -13.09 -18.51 7.02
C ASP A 74 -14.23 -19.15 7.81
N ARG A 75 -14.67 -18.52 8.91
CA ARG A 75 -15.71 -19.04 9.81
C ARG A 75 -17.10 -18.44 9.57
N ILE A 76 -17.15 -17.20 9.13
CA ILE A 76 -18.42 -16.47 8.94
C ILE A 76 -18.97 -16.74 7.54
N LYS A 77 -20.26 -17.13 7.48
CA LYS A 77 -20.95 -17.44 6.22
C LYS A 77 -21.14 -16.22 5.30
N SER A 78 -21.11 -14.99 5.83
CA SER A 78 -21.35 -13.78 5.04
C SER A 78 -20.18 -12.80 5.14
N ARG A 79 -19.32 -12.82 4.12
CA ARG A 79 -18.16 -11.91 3.98
C ARG A 79 -18.60 -10.48 3.68
N LYS A 80 -19.70 -10.31 2.96
CA LYS A 80 -20.25 -8.97 2.66
C LYS A 80 -20.65 -8.20 3.92
N LYS A 81 -21.06 -8.88 4.99
CA LYS A 81 -21.32 -8.24 6.28
C LYS A 81 -20.03 -7.70 6.92
N LEU A 82 -18.90 -8.41 6.79
CA LEU A 82 -17.61 -7.93 7.27
C LEU A 82 -17.16 -6.70 6.47
N VAL A 83 -17.33 -6.72 5.14
CA VAL A 83 -17.05 -5.57 4.27
C VAL A 83 -17.93 -4.37 4.67
N LEU A 84 -19.21 -4.58 4.96
CA LEU A 84 -20.12 -3.54 5.46
C LEU A 84 -19.64 -2.96 6.79
N ILE A 85 -19.34 -3.81 7.77
CA ILE A 85 -18.83 -3.39 9.10
C ILE A 85 -17.52 -2.60 8.93
N GLY A 86 -16.58 -3.10 8.13
CA GLY A 86 -15.32 -2.41 7.85
C GLY A 86 -15.54 -1.05 7.18
N SER A 87 -16.49 -0.96 6.25
CA SER A 87 -16.83 0.30 5.57
C SER A 87 -17.47 1.32 6.52
N ILE A 88 -18.42 0.88 7.34
CA ILE A 88 -19.04 1.74 8.37
C ILE A 88 -17.99 2.19 9.39
N GLY A 89 -17.15 1.28 9.88
CA GLY A 89 -16.09 1.62 10.82
C GLY A 89 -15.07 2.61 10.26
N ARG A 90 -14.71 2.49 8.97
CA ARG A 90 -13.87 3.48 8.28
C ARG A 90 -14.60 4.84 8.17
N GLY A 91 -15.87 4.84 7.81
CA GLY A 91 -16.68 6.05 7.82
C GLY A 91 -16.68 6.73 9.20
N THR A 92 -16.92 5.97 10.25
CA THR A 92 -16.89 6.46 11.64
C THR A 92 -15.51 7.03 12.01
N SER A 93 -14.42 6.40 11.57
CA SER A 93 -13.06 6.91 11.85
C SER A 93 -12.80 8.29 11.24
N TYR A 94 -13.35 8.59 10.07
CA TYR A 94 -13.27 9.94 9.48
C TYR A 94 -13.97 10.99 10.37
N PHE A 95 -15.12 10.66 10.95
CA PHE A 95 -15.80 11.55 11.89
C PHE A 95 -15.00 11.74 13.18
N ILE A 96 -14.37 10.68 13.69
CA ILE A 96 -13.48 10.80 14.87
C ILE A 96 -12.28 11.70 14.56
N ILE A 97 -11.63 11.51 13.40
CA ILE A 97 -10.51 12.34 12.95
C ILE A 97 -10.96 13.80 12.81
N TYR A 98 -12.11 14.03 12.19
CA TYR A 98 -12.66 15.40 12.07
C TYR A 98 -12.93 16.04 13.42
N ALA A 99 -13.57 15.33 14.34
CA ALA A 99 -13.79 15.80 15.71
C ALA A 99 -12.46 16.07 16.44
N ALA A 100 -11.45 15.22 16.26
CA ALA A 100 -10.12 15.40 16.84
C ALA A 100 -9.47 16.71 16.36
N ILE A 101 -9.61 17.03 15.08
CA ILE A 101 -9.07 18.27 14.51
C ILE A 101 -9.77 19.49 15.12
N ILE A 102 -11.09 19.45 15.22
CA ILE A 102 -11.87 20.55 15.80
C ILE A 102 -11.58 20.75 17.29
N LEU A 103 -11.47 19.65 18.03
CA LEU A 103 -11.16 19.67 19.46
C LEU A 103 -9.67 19.90 19.74
N ASN A 104 -8.84 19.98 18.69
CA ASN A 104 -7.39 20.11 18.77
C ASN A 104 -6.75 19.04 19.70
N SER A 105 -7.20 17.78 19.58
CA SER A 105 -6.81 16.70 20.48
C SER A 105 -6.01 15.62 19.77
N LEU A 106 -4.73 15.51 20.10
CA LEU A 106 -3.83 14.49 19.56
C LEU A 106 -4.27 13.07 19.97
N LEU A 107 -4.83 12.89 21.16
CA LEU A 107 -5.34 11.60 21.63
C LEU A 107 -6.51 11.12 20.76
N PHE A 108 -7.49 11.96 20.51
CA PHE A 108 -8.62 11.62 19.62
C PHE A 108 -8.16 11.39 18.20
N LEU A 109 -7.13 12.12 17.73
CA LEU A 109 -6.53 11.90 16.41
C LEU A 109 -5.89 10.51 16.35
N GLY A 110 -5.19 10.08 17.40
CA GLY A 110 -4.64 8.73 17.53
C GLY A 110 -5.71 7.63 17.52
N ILE A 111 -6.81 7.84 18.25
CA ILE A 111 -7.96 6.92 18.25
C ILE A 111 -8.57 6.82 16.84
N GLY A 112 -8.75 7.97 16.18
CA GLY A 112 -9.31 8.02 14.82
C GLY A 112 -8.44 7.30 13.79
N THR A 113 -7.13 7.55 13.81
CA THR A 113 -6.18 6.91 12.88
C THR A 113 -6.02 5.41 13.16
N PHE A 114 -5.96 4.99 14.42
CA PHE A 114 -5.99 3.57 14.79
C PHE A 114 -7.26 2.89 14.30
N THR A 115 -8.43 3.49 14.54
CA THR A 115 -9.73 2.97 14.10
C THR A 115 -9.79 2.87 12.58
N LEU A 116 -9.26 3.87 11.86
CA LEU A 116 -9.16 3.83 10.39
C LEU A 116 -8.32 2.64 9.91
N GLY A 117 -7.18 2.42 10.53
CA GLY A 117 -6.33 1.27 10.24
C GLY A 117 -7.03 -0.05 10.56
N PHE A 118 -7.58 -0.17 11.76
CA PHE A 118 -8.27 -1.38 12.22
C PHE A 118 -9.44 -1.75 11.29
N MET A 119 -10.29 -0.81 10.98
CA MET A 119 -11.45 -1.04 10.10
C MET A 119 -11.05 -1.25 8.64
N ALA A 120 -9.86 -0.77 8.23
CA ALA A 120 -9.33 -1.10 6.91
C ALA A 120 -8.97 -2.60 6.80
N GLY A 121 -8.42 -3.23 7.84
CA GLY A 121 -8.19 -4.68 7.85
C GLY A 121 -9.49 -5.48 7.78
N VAL A 122 -10.50 -5.06 8.56
CA VAL A 122 -11.85 -5.68 8.53
C VAL A 122 -12.51 -5.56 7.14
N PHE A 123 -12.23 -4.49 6.40
CA PHE A 123 -12.75 -4.28 5.04
C PHE A 123 -11.99 -5.09 3.99
N TRP A 124 -10.66 -4.92 3.94
CA TRP A 124 -9.86 -5.40 2.81
C TRP A 124 -9.70 -6.91 2.75
N VAL A 125 -9.64 -7.60 3.88
CA VAL A 125 -9.44 -9.06 3.90
C VAL A 125 -10.61 -9.79 3.24
N PRO A 126 -11.88 -9.64 3.70
CA PRO A 126 -13.02 -10.31 3.07
C PRO A 126 -13.29 -9.78 1.66
N TYR A 127 -13.01 -8.50 1.39
CA TYR A 127 -13.13 -7.93 0.06
C TYR A 127 -12.18 -8.60 -0.94
N ASN A 128 -10.92 -8.80 -0.57
CA ASN A 128 -9.93 -9.48 -1.42
C ASN A 128 -10.31 -10.95 -1.67
N THR A 129 -10.89 -11.62 -0.70
CA THR A 129 -11.41 -12.99 -0.86
C THR A 129 -12.54 -13.01 -1.89
N LEU A 130 -13.50 -12.07 -1.78
CA LEU A 130 -14.59 -11.96 -2.76
C LEU A 130 -14.07 -11.64 -4.17
N ILE A 131 -13.05 -10.80 -4.33
CA ILE A 131 -12.41 -10.54 -5.64
C ILE A 131 -11.87 -11.84 -6.27
N ALA A 132 -11.25 -12.71 -5.46
CA ALA A 132 -10.75 -13.99 -5.95
C ALA A 132 -11.88 -14.95 -6.37
N GLU A 133 -12.98 -14.99 -5.60
CA GLU A 133 -14.13 -15.86 -5.88
C GLU A 133 -14.96 -15.41 -7.09
N LYS A 134 -14.95 -14.12 -7.38
CA LYS A 134 -15.66 -13.53 -8.50
C LYS A 134 -14.86 -13.45 -9.79
N SER A 135 -13.68 -14.04 -9.81
CA SER A 135 -12.80 -14.11 -10.98
C SER A 135 -12.39 -15.53 -11.28
N ASN A 136 -12.26 -15.85 -12.57
CA ASN A 136 -11.66 -17.12 -13.03
C ASN A 136 -10.20 -17.20 -12.54
N LYS A 137 -9.69 -18.41 -12.27
CA LYS A 137 -8.30 -18.67 -11.83
C LYS A 137 -7.26 -18.01 -12.74
N ASP A 138 -7.45 -18.13 -14.05
CA ASP A 138 -6.54 -17.59 -15.05
C ASP A 138 -6.56 -16.05 -15.10
N ASN A 139 -7.62 -15.40 -14.61
CA ASN A 139 -7.81 -13.96 -14.65
C ASN A 139 -7.71 -13.29 -13.25
N ARG A 140 -7.29 -14.02 -12.20
CA ARG A 140 -7.16 -13.46 -10.84
C ARG A 140 -6.19 -12.29 -10.74
N SER A 141 -5.06 -12.36 -11.44
CA SER A 141 -4.09 -11.25 -11.49
C SER A 141 -4.69 -10.01 -12.12
N GLU A 142 -5.49 -10.17 -13.18
CA GLU A 142 -6.25 -9.07 -13.81
C GLU A 142 -7.29 -8.50 -12.86
N ALA A 143 -8.02 -9.35 -12.10
CA ALA A 143 -9.01 -8.93 -11.10
C ALA A 143 -8.38 -8.07 -10.01
N TYR A 144 -7.25 -8.50 -9.44
CA TYR A 144 -6.51 -7.71 -8.45
C TYR A 144 -5.93 -6.42 -9.05
N GLY A 145 -5.46 -6.46 -10.30
CA GLY A 145 -5.01 -5.28 -11.03
C GLY A 145 -6.14 -4.24 -11.18
N LYS A 146 -7.33 -4.67 -11.63
CA LYS A 146 -8.52 -3.81 -11.74
C LYS A 146 -8.94 -3.23 -10.38
N LYS A 147 -8.91 -4.05 -9.31
CA LYS A 147 -9.19 -3.59 -7.94
C LYS A 147 -8.18 -2.53 -7.48
N ASN A 148 -6.88 -2.75 -7.70
CA ASN A 148 -5.83 -1.80 -7.31
C ASN A 148 -5.97 -0.49 -8.09
N SER A 149 -6.29 -0.54 -9.38
CA SER A 149 -6.57 0.64 -10.19
C SER A 149 -7.79 1.41 -9.69
N ALA A 150 -8.90 0.72 -9.36
CA ALA A 150 -10.09 1.34 -8.79
C ALA A 150 -9.79 2.02 -7.44
N ASN A 151 -9.01 1.36 -6.57
CA ASN A 151 -8.56 1.93 -5.31
C ASN A 151 -7.70 3.20 -5.53
N ALA A 152 -6.74 3.17 -6.46
CA ALA A 152 -5.89 4.32 -6.79
C ALA A 152 -6.72 5.48 -7.36
N ILE A 153 -7.66 5.20 -8.26
CA ILE A 153 -8.58 6.21 -8.82
C ILE A 153 -9.40 6.87 -7.70
N GLY A 154 -9.95 6.08 -6.77
CA GLY A 154 -10.69 6.62 -5.63
C GLY A 154 -9.83 7.54 -4.76
N GLN A 155 -8.62 7.12 -4.42
CA GLN A 155 -7.68 7.93 -3.64
C GLN A 155 -7.31 9.24 -4.38
N MET A 156 -7.08 9.17 -5.69
CA MET A 156 -6.76 10.33 -6.51
C MET A 156 -7.93 11.32 -6.57
N ILE A 157 -9.13 10.85 -6.87
CA ILE A 157 -10.33 11.70 -6.92
C ILE A 157 -10.56 12.35 -5.56
N GLY A 158 -10.51 11.57 -4.48
CA GLY A 158 -10.66 12.08 -3.13
C GLY A 158 -9.56 13.06 -2.74
N GLY A 159 -8.31 12.81 -3.11
CA GLY A 159 -7.21 13.75 -2.93
C GLY A 159 -7.46 15.08 -3.61
N VAL A 160 -7.80 15.06 -4.90
CA VAL A 160 -8.10 16.28 -5.68
C VAL A 160 -9.26 17.05 -5.06
N ILE A 161 -10.38 16.38 -4.77
CA ILE A 161 -11.54 17.04 -4.15
C ILE A 161 -11.17 17.64 -2.77
N GLY A 162 -10.46 16.89 -1.93
CA GLY A 162 -10.08 17.35 -0.60
C GLY A 162 -9.18 18.57 -0.63
N PHE A 163 -8.17 18.55 -1.49
CA PHE A 163 -7.25 19.68 -1.62
C PHE A 163 -7.91 20.90 -2.25
N LEU A 164 -8.75 20.72 -3.28
CA LEU A 164 -9.49 21.82 -3.88
C LEU A 164 -10.44 22.48 -2.87
N LEU A 165 -11.18 21.67 -2.08
CA LEU A 165 -12.05 22.19 -1.04
C LEU A 165 -11.26 22.93 0.05
N LEU A 166 -10.14 22.34 0.52
CA LEU A 166 -9.26 22.98 1.50
C LEU A 166 -8.76 24.34 1.00
N MET A 167 -8.34 24.41 -0.24
CA MET A 167 -7.84 25.64 -0.86
C MET A 167 -8.94 26.71 -1.03
N ILE A 168 -10.06 26.31 -1.63
CA ILE A 168 -11.16 27.25 -1.91
C ILE A 168 -11.70 27.79 -0.59
N LEU A 169 -11.97 26.91 0.39
CA LEU A 169 -12.47 27.34 1.70
C LEU A 169 -11.46 28.17 2.47
N GLY A 170 -10.17 27.86 2.37
CA GLY A 170 -9.10 28.64 3.00
C GLY A 170 -8.93 30.07 2.47
N LEU A 171 -9.52 30.40 1.29
CA LEU A 171 -9.60 31.78 0.80
C LEU A 171 -10.69 32.61 1.51
N PHE A 172 -11.68 31.93 2.11
CA PHE A 172 -12.87 32.59 2.67
C PHE A 172 -12.98 32.47 4.18
N THR A 173 -12.30 31.49 4.80
CA THR A 173 -12.44 31.23 6.23
C THR A 173 -11.25 30.46 6.82
N ASP A 174 -10.90 30.83 8.05
CA ASP A 174 -9.96 30.07 8.89
C ASP A 174 -10.69 29.14 9.87
N ASN A 175 -12.02 29.04 9.77
CA ASN A 175 -12.81 28.21 10.67
C ASN A 175 -12.56 26.72 10.39
N PRO A 176 -11.99 25.94 11.33
CA PRO A 176 -11.65 24.54 11.12
C PRO A 176 -12.85 23.68 10.75
N PHE A 177 -14.06 24.01 11.21
CA PHE A 177 -15.29 23.29 10.84
C PHE A 177 -15.54 23.30 9.33
N LEU A 178 -15.33 24.43 8.69
CA LEU A 178 -15.53 24.55 7.23
C LEU A 178 -14.30 24.09 6.47
N LEU A 179 -13.11 24.46 6.94
CA LEU A 179 -11.85 24.19 6.26
C LEU A 179 -11.63 22.68 6.03
N TYR A 180 -11.97 21.85 7.02
CA TYR A 180 -11.80 20.39 6.97
C TYR A 180 -13.10 19.63 6.67
N ALA A 181 -14.13 20.28 6.14
CA ALA A 181 -15.43 19.68 5.85
C ALA A 181 -15.40 18.53 4.84
N SER A 182 -14.34 18.42 4.03
CA SER A 182 -14.14 17.26 3.14
C SER A 182 -14.01 15.93 3.91
N ILE A 183 -13.50 15.94 5.14
CA ILE A 183 -13.27 14.74 5.94
C ILE A 183 -14.57 14.00 6.27
N PRO A 184 -15.60 14.63 6.87
CA PRO A 184 -16.89 13.98 7.12
C PRO A 184 -17.60 13.58 5.82
N ILE A 185 -17.43 14.31 4.71
CA ILE A 185 -17.96 13.90 3.39
C ILE A 185 -17.41 12.54 2.97
N TYR A 186 -16.11 12.28 3.16
CA TYR A 186 -15.52 10.96 2.91
C TYR A 186 -16.05 9.89 3.87
N GLY A 187 -16.35 10.27 5.12
CA GLY A 187 -17.03 9.39 6.07
C GLY A 187 -18.38 8.92 5.55
N VAL A 188 -19.22 9.86 5.09
CA VAL A 188 -20.52 9.57 4.47
C VAL A 188 -20.36 8.71 3.20
N ALA A 189 -19.37 9.01 2.35
CA ALA A 189 -19.09 8.21 1.16
C ALA A 189 -18.73 6.75 1.51
N ASN A 190 -17.98 6.53 2.60
CA ASN A 190 -17.69 5.18 3.09
C ASN A 190 -18.94 4.46 3.60
N PHE A 191 -19.84 5.13 4.33
CA PHE A 191 -21.14 4.53 4.72
C PHE A 191 -21.94 4.13 3.50
N PHE A 192 -22.10 5.04 2.56
CA PHE A 192 -22.83 4.77 1.32
C PHE A 192 -22.22 3.61 0.53
N ALA A 193 -20.89 3.57 0.42
CA ALA A 193 -20.16 2.49 -0.23
C ALA A 193 -20.44 1.13 0.44
N GLY A 194 -20.46 1.07 1.78
CA GLY A 194 -20.76 -0.14 2.54
C GLY A 194 -22.18 -0.64 2.33
N PHE A 195 -23.17 0.24 2.43
CA PHE A 195 -24.57 -0.11 2.19
C PHE A 195 -24.80 -0.55 0.74
N LYS A 196 -24.23 0.16 -0.21
CA LYS A 196 -24.31 -0.20 -1.62
C LYS A 196 -23.66 -1.56 -1.88
N PHE A 197 -22.50 -1.84 -1.29
CA PHE A 197 -21.84 -3.14 -1.39
C PHE A 197 -22.74 -4.27 -0.87
N ASN A 198 -23.34 -4.08 0.30
CA ASN A 198 -24.22 -5.08 0.89
C ASN A 198 -25.49 -5.32 0.06
N ARG A 199 -25.94 -4.33 -0.71
CA ARG A 199 -27.12 -4.45 -1.57
C ARG A 199 -26.79 -5.06 -2.93
N ASP A 200 -25.74 -4.57 -3.60
CA ASP A 200 -25.49 -4.82 -5.02
C ASP A 200 -24.58 -6.04 -5.28
N VAL A 201 -23.90 -6.56 -4.24
CA VAL A 201 -22.99 -7.73 -4.36
C VAL A 201 -23.69 -8.97 -3.82
N ASP A 202 -23.78 -10.02 -4.63
CA ASP A 202 -24.36 -11.30 -4.25
C ASP A 202 -23.26 -12.33 -4.00
N GLU A 203 -23.10 -12.79 -2.76
CA GLU A 203 -22.09 -13.79 -2.37
C GLU A 203 -22.36 -15.18 -2.95
N SER A 204 -23.60 -15.48 -3.34
CA SER A 204 -23.96 -16.78 -3.93
C SER A 204 -23.42 -16.95 -5.36
N ILE A 205 -23.17 -15.84 -6.05
CA ILE A 205 -22.61 -15.84 -7.39
C ILE A 205 -21.08 -15.98 -7.27
N ILE A 206 -20.61 -17.21 -7.38
CA ILE A 206 -19.18 -17.55 -7.41
C ILE A 206 -18.84 -17.94 -8.84
N PHE A 207 -17.61 -17.64 -9.28
CA PHE A 207 -17.16 -18.15 -10.56
C PHE A 207 -16.97 -19.67 -10.43
N ASN A 208 -17.97 -20.45 -10.93
CA ASN A 208 -17.92 -21.91 -10.92
C ASN A 208 -16.79 -22.39 -11.84
N GLU A 209 -15.75 -22.92 -11.24
CA GLU A 209 -14.81 -23.73 -11.94
C GLU A 209 -15.52 -25.04 -12.30
N SER A 210 -15.79 -25.27 -13.58
CA SER A 210 -16.02 -26.63 -14.06
C SER A 210 -14.84 -27.47 -13.55
N SER A 211 -15.18 -28.51 -12.81
CA SER A 211 -14.27 -29.44 -12.15
C SER A 211 -13.45 -30.23 -13.20
N ASP A 212 -12.54 -29.56 -13.88
CA ASP A 212 -11.56 -30.18 -14.74
C ASP A 212 -10.27 -30.42 -13.96
N HIS A 213 -10.15 -31.68 -13.57
CA HIS A 213 -8.94 -32.41 -13.26
C HIS A 213 -7.82 -31.65 -12.51
N ILE A 214 -7.87 -31.79 -11.18
CA ILE A 214 -6.64 -31.83 -10.38
C ILE A 214 -5.89 -33.10 -10.86
N ASN A 215 -5.09 -32.97 -11.88
CA ASN A 215 -4.02 -33.94 -12.14
C ASN A 215 -3.02 -33.79 -11.00
N ASN A 216 -3.26 -34.57 -9.94
CA ASN A 216 -2.24 -34.93 -8.96
C ASN A 216 -1.15 -35.72 -9.74
N HIS A 217 -0.21 -35.02 -10.35
CA HIS A 217 1.05 -35.63 -10.66
C HIS A 217 1.77 -35.93 -9.35
N PRO A 218 1.96 -37.22 -9.00
CA PRO A 218 2.85 -37.56 -7.90
C PRO A 218 4.25 -37.11 -8.33
N LEU A 219 4.81 -36.14 -7.62
CA LEU A 219 6.23 -35.82 -7.72
C LEU A 219 6.99 -37.04 -7.21
N ASN A 220 7.40 -37.89 -8.14
CA ASN A 220 8.33 -38.97 -7.88
C ASN A 220 9.60 -38.39 -7.27
N GLU A 221 10.00 -39.00 -6.20
CA GLU A 221 11.23 -38.81 -5.44
C GLU A 221 12.43 -38.81 -6.39
N ILE A 222 13.09 -37.66 -6.49
CA ILE A 222 14.47 -37.57 -7.01
C ILE A 222 15.38 -37.44 -5.79
N SER A 223 16.19 -38.47 -5.66
CA SER A 223 17.05 -38.81 -4.53
C SER A 223 18.27 -37.88 -4.36
N ASN A 224 18.68 -37.79 -3.11
CA ASN A 224 20.04 -37.53 -2.58
C ASN A 224 20.69 -36.13 -2.65
N ASP A 225 20.10 -35.07 -3.23
CA ASP A 225 20.64 -33.68 -3.09
C ASP A 225 19.73 -32.75 -2.29
N HIS A 226 18.77 -33.33 -1.56
CA HIS A 226 17.70 -32.59 -0.87
C HIS A 226 18.20 -31.70 0.29
N SER A 227 19.31 -32.04 0.95
CA SER A 227 19.78 -31.27 2.10
C SER A 227 20.42 -29.93 1.71
N LYS A 228 21.24 -29.93 0.67
CA LYS A 228 21.87 -28.69 0.15
C LYS A 228 20.85 -27.79 -0.54
N LEU A 229 19.92 -28.37 -1.28
CA LEU A 229 18.83 -27.68 -1.95
C LEU A 229 17.90 -27.01 -0.93
N ALA A 230 17.49 -27.75 0.11
CA ALA A 230 16.66 -27.25 1.18
C ALA A 230 17.35 -26.13 1.96
N ALA A 231 18.65 -26.26 2.27
CA ALA A 231 19.43 -25.22 2.93
C ALA A 231 19.52 -23.92 2.11
N SER A 232 19.75 -24.02 0.78
CA SER A 232 19.80 -22.86 -0.10
C SER A 232 18.48 -22.10 -0.14
N ILE A 233 17.36 -22.82 -0.27
CA ILE A 233 16.01 -22.21 -0.26
C ILE A 233 15.70 -21.57 1.09
N ILE A 234 16.03 -22.22 2.20
CA ILE A 234 15.82 -21.66 3.55
C ILE A 234 16.65 -20.40 3.72
N PHE A 235 17.93 -20.42 3.37
CA PHE A 235 18.83 -19.27 3.47
C PHE A 235 18.32 -18.11 2.62
N GLY A 236 18.01 -18.35 1.34
CA GLY A 236 17.45 -17.36 0.44
C GLY A 236 16.14 -16.76 0.95
N SER A 237 15.27 -17.60 1.57
CA SER A 237 14.02 -17.12 2.16
C SER A 237 14.23 -16.24 3.39
N ILE A 238 15.20 -16.55 4.24
CA ILE A 238 15.54 -15.70 5.41
C ILE A 238 16.04 -14.34 4.93
N PHE A 239 16.97 -14.30 3.97
CA PHE A 239 17.46 -13.04 3.41
C PHE A 239 16.36 -12.25 2.71
N LEU A 240 15.41 -12.92 2.05
CA LEU A 240 14.24 -12.28 1.45
C LEU A 240 13.35 -11.62 2.52
N MET A 241 13.06 -12.32 3.63
CA MET A 241 12.27 -11.75 4.72
C MET A 241 12.96 -10.55 5.35
N LEU A 242 14.29 -10.61 5.53
CA LEU A 242 15.09 -9.48 5.99
C LEU A 242 15.06 -8.31 4.98
N ALA A 243 15.16 -8.60 3.69
CA ALA A 243 15.06 -7.59 2.64
C ALA A 243 13.69 -6.92 2.63
N LEU A 244 12.61 -7.67 2.79
CA LEU A 244 11.25 -7.14 2.89
C LEU A 244 11.06 -6.27 4.13
N LEU A 245 11.60 -6.68 5.27
CA LEU A 245 11.58 -5.89 6.51
C LEU A 245 12.30 -4.56 6.29
N LEU A 246 13.55 -4.59 5.84
CA LEU A 246 14.37 -3.39 5.64
C LEU A 246 13.81 -2.47 4.55
N SER A 247 13.30 -3.02 3.46
CA SER A 247 12.65 -2.24 2.41
C SER A 247 11.42 -1.49 2.91
N ASN A 248 10.62 -2.10 3.79
CA ASN A 248 9.46 -1.45 4.36
C ASN A 248 9.81 -0.47 5.49
N ILE A 249 10.88 -0.71 6.26
CA ILE A 249 11.45 0.29 7.15
C ILE A 249 11.89 1.50 6.31
N ASN A 250 12.64 1.27 5.23
CA ASN A 250 13.10 2.32 4.32
C ASN A 250 11.96 3.15 3.74
N GLY A 251 10.95 2.49 3.17
CA GLY A 251 9.79 3.15 2.57
C GLY A 251 8.88 3.88 3.56
N SER A 252 9.05 3.68 4.88
CA SER A 252 8.18 4.26 5.91
C SER A 252 8.89 5.19 6.89
N ILE A 253 10.23 5.12 7.01
CA ILE A 253 11.01 5.92 7.97
C ILE A 253 10.90 7.43 7.71
N ALA A 254 10.93 7.84 6.46
CA ALA A 254 10.92 9.25 6.05
C ALA A 254 9.53 9.73 5.59
N LYS A 255 8.67 8.80 5.16
CA LYS A 255 7.40 9.11 4.50
C LYS A 255 6.46 10.03 5.30
N PRO A 256 6.21 9.85 6.62
CA PRO A 256 5.33 10.73 7.38
C PRO A 256 5.87 12.14 7.53
N PHE A 257 7.17 12.31 7.38
CA PHE A 257 7.88 13.56 7.65
C PHE A 257 8.17 14.38 6.39
N LEU A 258 8.03 13.79 5.20
CA LEU A 258 8.38 14.45 3.95
C LEU A 258 7.59 15.74 3.76
N ASN A 259 6.28 15.72 4.04
CA ASN A 259 5.43 16.89 3.93
C ASN A 259 5.85 18.01 4.91
N ILE A 260 6.18 17.62 6.14
CA ILE A 260 6.62 18.55 7.20
C ILE A 260 7.98 19.12 6.81
N TYR A 261 8.92 18.27 6.37
CA TYR A 261 10.25 18.69 5.92
C TYR A 261 10.17 19.73 4.82
N VAL A 262 9.33 19.51 3.82
CA VAL A 262 9.15 20.46 2.71
C VAL A 262 8.62 21.79 3.20
N ILE A 263 7.62 21.79 4.11
CA ILE A 263 7.04 23.02 4.66
C ILE A 263 8.05 23.76 5.54
N GLU A 264 8.87 23.04 6.31
CA GLU A 264 9.87 23.65 7.21
C GLU A 264 11.13 24.13 6.51
N THR A 265 11.49 23.54 5.31
CA THR A 265 12.81 23.78 4.70
C THR A 265 12.81 24.34 3.29
N ILE A 266 11.76 24.09 2.50
CA ILE A 266 11.71 24.44 1.08
C ILE A 266 10.68 25.53 0.79
N GLU A 267 9.44 25.34 1.24
CA GLU A 267 8.33 26.24 0.94
C GLU A 267 7.32 26.25 2.09
N SER A 268 7.24 27.36 2.80
CA SER A 268 6.37 27.50 3.97
C SER A 268 4.88 27.58 3.63
N ASN A 269 4.55 27.87 2.39
CA ASN A 269 3.15 27.95 1.95
C ASN A 269 2.58 26.55 1.71
N VAL A 270 1.74 26.08 2.65
CA VAL A 270 1.10 24.75 2.62
C VAL A 270 0.28 24.54 1.34
N GLN A 271 -0.32 25.59 0.78
CA GLN A 271 -1.09 25.50 -0.46
C GLN A 271 -0.18 25.21 -1.66
N LEU A 272 0.97 25.88 -1.76
CA LEU A 272 1.98 25.66 -2.79
C LEU A 272 2.57 24.26 -2.69
N VAL A 273 2.88 23.80 -1.49
CA VAL A 273 3.33 22.42 -1.23
C VAL A 273 2.28 21.42 -1.71
N THR A 274 1.01 21.65 -1.39
CA THR A 274 -0.10 20.80 -1.86
C THR A 274 -0.16 20.73 -3.39
N TRP A 275 -0.04 21.88 -4.07
CA TRP A 275 0.01 21.94 -5.53
C TRP A 275 1.20 21.18 -6.12
N ALA A 276 2.34 21.17 -5.45
CA ALA A 276 3.51 20.45 -5.89
C ALA A 276 3.36 18.91 -5.76
N TYR A 277 2.64 18.44 -4.73
CA TYR A 277 2.39 16.99 -4.51
C TYR A 277 1.37 16.40 -5.47
N LEU A 278 0.33 17.14 -5.84
CA LEU A 278 -0.77 16.63 -6.67
C LEU A 278 -0.31 16.10 -8.03
N PRO A 279 0.42 16.88 -8.86
CA PRO A 279 0.89 16.40 -10.15
C PRO A 279 1.81 15.18 -10.03
N ALA A 280 2.70 15.19 -9.04
CA ALA A 280 3.63 14.08 -8.82
C ALA A 280 2.89 12.78 -8.53
N GLY A 281 1.89 12.78 -7.63
CA GLY A 281 1.10 11.60 -7.29
C GLY A 281 0.23 11.09 -8.46
N ILE A 282 -0.41 12.01 -9.18
CA ILE A 282 -1.27 11.68 -10.34
C ILE A 282 -0.43 11.09 -11.47
N LEU A 283 0.65 11.76 -11.87
CA LEU A 283 1.49 11.32 -12.98
C LEU A 283 2.20 10.00 -12.68
N ALA A 284 2.71 9.80 -11.44
CA ALA A 284 3.30 8.54 -11.03
C ALA A 284 2.31 7.38 -11.19
N THR A 285 1.05 7.57 -10.78
CA THR A 285 -0.01 6.56 -10.92
C THR A 285 -0.32 6.24 -12.39
N LEU A 286 -0.32 7.26 -13.27
CA LEU A 286 -0.56 7.08 -14.71
C LEU A 286 0.61 6.38 -15.42
N ILE A 287 1.84 6.58 -14.94
CA ILE A 287 3.06 6.00 -15.51
C ILE A 287 3.26 4.55 -15.00
N ALA A 288 2.74 4.19 -13.83
CA ALA A 288 2.95 2.90 -13.17
C ALA A 288 2.73 1.66 -14.08
N PRO A 289 1.67 1.56 -14.91
CA PRO A 289 1.50 0.41 -15.80
C PRO A 289 2.62 0.26 -16.84
N LYS A 290 3.15 1.38 -17.35
CA LYS A 290 4.26 1.37 -18.30
C LYS A 290 5.57 0.97 -17.63
N LEU A 291 5.77 1.37 -16.38
CA LEU A 291 6.92 0.95 -15.57
C LEU A 291 6.94 -0.56 -15.36
N GLY A 292 5.79 -1.18 -15.12
CA GLY A 292 5.68 -2.63 -15.02
C GLY A 292 6.21 -3.35 -16.26
N ILE A 293 5.81 -2.90 -17.46
CA ILE A 293 6.28 -3.48 -18.73
C ILE A 293 7.80 -3.30 -18.92
N ILE A 294 8.36 -2.20 -18.44
CA ILE A 294 9.80 -1.93 -18.52
C ILE A 294 10.55 -2.83 -17.56
N VAL A 295 10.07 -2.93 -16.32
CA VAL A 295 10.67 -3.73 -15.25
C VAL A 295 10.70 -5.22 -15.62
N ASP A 296 9.67 -5.75 -16.25
CA ASP A 296 9.60 -7.15 -16.65
C ASP A 296 10.64 -7.54 -17.72
N LYS A 297 11.24 -6.57 -18.40
CA LYS A 297 12.30 -6.81 -19.41
C LYS A 297 13.69 -6.96 -18.80
N PHE A 298 13.90 -6.55 -17.56
CA PHE A 298 15.19 -6.60 -16.91
C PHE A 298 15.30 -7.76 -15.92
N PRO A 299 16.49 -8.41 -15.82
CA PRO A 299 16.74 -9.35 -14.73
C PRO A 299 16.51 -8.68 -13.37
N PRO A 300 15.88 -9.38 -12.40
CA PRO A 300 15.55 -8.79 -11.09
C PRO A 300 16.75 -8.16 -10.38
N ALA A 301 17.93 -8.75 -10.50
CA ALA A 301 19.18 -8.21 -9.92
C ALA A 301 19.52 -6.82 -10.46
N ILE A 302 19.42 -6.64 -11.78
CA ILE A 302 19.69 -5.34 -12.43
C ILE A 302 18.58 -4.34 -12.05
N GLY A 303 17.33 -4.77 -12.13
CA GLY A 303 16.18 -3.92 -11.79
C GLY A 303 16.29 -3.36 -10.37
N ILE A 304 16.56 -4.21 -9.38
CA ILE A 304 16.71 -3.80 -7.98
C ILE A 304 17.93 -2.87 -7.79
N THR A 305 19.08 -3.23 -8.34
CA THR A 305 20.28 -2.40 -8.22
C THR A 305 20.06 -1.00 -8.79
N VAL A 306 19.47 -0.91 -9.98
CA VAL A 306 19.21 0.38 -10.65
C VAL A 306 18.17 1.19 -9.87
N THR A 307 17.06 0.58 -9.45
CA THR A 307 16.03 1.30 -8.69
C THR A 307 16.55 1.78 -7.35
N SER A 308 17.35 0.99 -6.63
CA SER A 308 17.94 1.41 -5.35
C SER A 308 19.00 2.50 -5.50
N MET A 309 19.87 2.42 -6.51
CA MET A 309 20.83 3.50 -6.78
C MET A 309 20.13 4.81 -7.17
N LEU A 310 19.15 4.72 -8.06
CA LEU A 310 18.38 5.90 -8.46
C LEU A 310 17.53 6.45 -7.30
N GLY A 311 16.94 5.59 -6.47
CA GLY A 311 16.19 5.98 -5.28
C GLY A 311 17.05 6.76 -4.29
N ALA A 312 18.23 6.23 -3.96
CA ALA A 312 19.19 6.91 -3.09
C ALA A 312 19.61 8.28 -3.65
N LEU A 313 19.91 8.34 -4.96
CA LEU A 313 20.31 9.58 -5.63
C LEU A 313 19.17 10.61 -5.65
N VAL A 314 17.96 10.19 -6.01
CA VAL A 314 16.79 11.07 -6.08
C VAL A 314 16.41 11.58 -4.69
N THR A 315 16.43 10.73 -3.67
CA THR A 315 16.21 11.15 -2.27
C THR A 315 17.22 12.19 -1.83
N TRP A 316 18.50 12.01 -2.20
CA TRP A 316 19.54 13.02 -1.91
C TRP A 316 19.22 14.37 -2.57
N PHE A 317 18.88 14.41 -3.86
CA PHE A 317 18.51 15.65 -4.53
C PHE A 317 17.21 16.24 -3.98
N LEU A 318 16.26 15.41 -3.59
CA LEU A 318 14.96 15.82 -3.04
C LEU A 318 15.12 16.60 -1.73
N ILE A 319 15.95 16.10 -0.80
CA ILE A 319 16.21 16.79 0.48
C ILE A 319 17.18 18.00 0.36
N ASN A 320 17.84 18.16 -0.77
CA ASN A 320 18.70 19.31 -1.05
C ASN A 320 18.05 20.30 -2.03
N SER A 321 16.83 20.06 -2.48
CA SER A 321 16.16 20.99 -3.38
C SER A 321 15.77 22.26 -2.62
N THR A 322 15.92 23.41 -3.30
CA THR A 322 15.56 24.74 -2.77
C THR A 322 14.35 25.34 -3.48
N ASN A 323 13.85 24.64 -4.50
CA ASN A 323 12.72 25.09 -5.31
C ASN A 323 11.61 24.04 -5.28
N ILE A 324 10.39 24.46 -4.96
CA ILE A 324 9.24 23.57 -4.81
C ILE A 324 8.88 22.82 -6.11
N TRP A 325 9.08 23.40 -7.27
CA TRP A 325 8.78 22.76 -8.56
C TRP A 325 9.84 21.71 -8.93
N VAL A 326 11.12 21.98 -8.60
CA VAL A 326 12.19 20.98 -8.71
C VAL A 326 11.92 19.82 -7.77
N PHE A 327 11.49 20.11 -6.53
CA PHE A 327 11.05 19.12 -5.57
C PHE A 327 9.90 18.27 -6.14
N SER A 328 8.86 18.90 -6.71
CA SER A 328 7.71 18.19 -7.32
C SER A 328 8.13 17.24 -8.44
N PHE A 329 9.06 17.66 -9.28
CA PHE A 329 9.62 16.82 -10.34
C PHE A 329 10.42 15.63 -9.80
N LEU A 330 11.28 15.88 -8.80
CA LEU A 330 12.03 14.83 -8.12
C LEU A 330 11.09 13.85 -7.37
N LEU A 331 10.03 14.35 -6.76
CA LEU A 331 9.01 13.54 -6.10
C LEU A 331 8.28 12.62 -7.09
N LEU A 332 7.99 13.09 -8.31
CA LEU A 332 7.42 12.26 -9.37
C LEU A 332 8.37 11.10 -9.71
N ILE A 333 9.66 11.38 -9.83
CA ILE A 333 10.67 10.35 -10.13
C ILE A 333 10.76 9.37 -8.95
N ASP A 334 10.83 9.86 -7.72
CA ASP A 334 10.88 9.04 -6.49
C ASP A 334 9.70 8.07 -6.40
N LEU A 335 8.46 8.58 -6.54
CA LEU A 335 7.25 7.76 -6.52
C LEU A 335 7.26 6.72 -7.65
N SER A 336 7.78 7.06 -8.82
CA SER A 336 7.91 6.14 -9.95
C SER A 336 8.90 5.01 -9.66
N ILE A 337 10.03 5.31 -9.02
CA ILE A 337 11.05 4.33 -8.60
C ILE A 337 10.47 3.39 -7.53
N VAL A 338 9.77 3.94 -6.52
CA VAL A 338 9.12 3.15 -5.47
C VAL A 338 8.09 2.17 -6.07
N MET A 339 7.29 2.61 -7.05
CA MET A 339 6.35 1.73 -7.74
C MET A 339 7.06 0.64 -8.54
N ALA A 340 8.12 0.98 -9.27
CA ALA A 340 8.91 0.02 -10.05
C ALA A 340 9.56 -1.04 -9.14
N SER A 341 10.20 -0.61 -8.04
CA SER A 341 10.79 -1.49 -7.03
C SER A 341 9.76 -2.45 -6.44
N GLY A 342 8.57 -1.95 -6.06
CA GLY A 342 7.47 -2.76 -5.55
C GLY A 342 7.02 -3.86 -6.53
N LEU A 343 6.97 -3.56 -7.83
CA LEU A 343 6.62 -4.54 -8.86
C LEU A 343 7.68 -5.65 -8.98
N ILE A 344 8.96 -5.32 -8.93
CA ILE A 344 10.06 -6.31 -8.95
C ILE A 344 9.92 -7.29 -7.77
N PHE A 345 9.64 -6.77 -6.59
CA PHE A 345 9.44 -7.59 -5.39
C PHE A 345 8.25 -8.53 -5.50
N GLN A 346 7.10 -8.01 -5.91
CA GLN A 346 5.90 -8.83 -6.06
C GLN A 346 6.12 -9.93 -7.10
N ASN A 347 6.83 -9.62 -8.18
CA ASN A 347 7.20 -10.60 -9.19
C ASN A 347 8.09 -11.70 -8.58
N LEU A 348 9.15 -11.36 -7.87
CA LEU A 348 10.03 -12.32 -7.21
C LEU A 348 9.29 -13.21 -6.21
N LEU A 349 8.50 -12.60 -5.30
CA LEU A 349 7.69 -13.32 -4.30
C LEU A 349 6.72 -14.31 -4.93
N SER A 350 6.11 -13.94 -6.07
CA SER A 350 5.13 -14.79 -6.75
C SER A 350 5.72 -16.06 -7.37
N ARG A 351 7.04 -16.09 -7.62
CA ARG A 351 7.75 -17.18 -8.31
C ARG A 351 8.43 -18.18 -7.38
N ILE A 352 8.58 -17.89 -6.09
CA ILE A 352 9.46 -18.66 -5.18
C ILE A 352 8.97 -20.10 -4.91
N SER A 353 7.68 -20.39 -4.86
CA SER A 353 7.17 -21.76 -4.67
C SER A 353 5.69 -21.87 -4.98
N LEU A 354 5.32 -22.85 -5.80
CA LEU A 354 3.91 -23.19 -6.05
C LEU A 354 3.28 -23.94 -4.86
N LYS A 355 4.02 -24.83 -4.19
CA LYS A 355 3.50 -25.72 -3.13
C LYS A 355 3.29 -24.99 -1.78
N ASN A 356 4.13 -24.01 -1.43
CA ASN A 356 4.07 -23.28 -0.16
C ASN A 356 3.83 -21.76 -0.36
N ARG A 357 3.29 -21.38 -1.51
CA ARG A 357 3.10 -19.98 -1.90
C ARG A 357 2.36 -19.16 -0.84
N GLY A 358 1.29 -19.71 -0.26
CA GLY A 358 0.53 -19.02 0.78
C GLY A 358 1.32 -18.73 2.05
N LYS A 359 2.18 -19.67 2.49
CA LYS A 359 3.03 -19.47 3.67
C LYS A 359 4.11 -18.41 3.42
N ILE A 360 4.75 -18.45 2.24
CA ILE A 360 5.81 -17.49 1.87
C ILE A 360 5.22 -16.08 1.71
N LEU A 361 4.08 -15.95 1.03
CA LEU A 361 3.39 -14.67 0.90
C LEU A 361 2.94 -14.13 2.25
N GLY A 362 2.34 -14.98 3.10
CA GLY A 362 1.88 -14.57 4.43
C GLY A 362 3.04 -14.15 5.35
N SER A 363 4.15 -14.89 5.36
CA SER A 363 5.35 -14.48 6.11
C SER A 363 5.95 -13.19 5.53
N GLY A 364 6.00 -13.05 4.21
CA GLY A 364 6.46 -11.83 3.55
C GLY A 364 5.61 -10.61 3.94
N GLU A 365 4.29 -10.74 3.96
CA GLU A 365 3.39 -9.68 4.43
C GLU A 365 3.64 -9.31 5.90
N PHE A 366 3.86 -10.30 6.77
CA PHE A 366 4.18 -10.03 8.18
C PHE A 366 5.44 -9.16 8.33
N PHE A 367 6.53 -9.50 7.65
CA PHE A 367 7.77 -8.71 7.70
C PHE A 367 7.60 -7.32 7.07
N GLN A 368 6.81 -7.19 6.01
CA GLN A 368 6.46 -5.89 5.44
C GLN A 368 5.69 -5.03 6.44
N PHE A 369 4.69 -5.57 7.12
CA PHE A 369 3.94 -4.84 8.15
C PHE A 369 4.81 -4.47 9.35
N LEU A 370 5.70 -5.36 9.78
CA LEU A 370 6.63 -5.08 10.86
C LEU A 370 7.56 -3.91 10.50
N GLY A 371 8.09 -3.90 9.28
CA GLY A 371 8.89 -2.79 8.77
C GLY A 371 8.09 -1.48 8.68
N ALA A 372 6.87 -1.54 8.17
CA ALA A 372 5.98 -0.37 8.07
C ALA A 372 5.54 0.18 9.45
N PHE A 373 5.54 -0.65 10.50
CA PHE A 373 5.29 -0.24 11.88
C PHE A 373 6.52 0.39 12.53
N ILE A 374 7.69 -0.25 12.39
CA ILE A 374 8.93 0.18 13.03
C ILE A 374 9.51 1.42 12.35
N GLY A 375 9.41 1.51 11.01
CA GLY A 375 10.02 2.59 10.23
C GLY A 375 9.65 3.99 10.70
N PRO A 376 8.35 4.35 10.81
CA PRO A 376 7.96 5.66 11.29
C PRO A 376 8.47 5.96 12.71
N LEU A 377 8.46 4.97 13.61
CA LEU A 377 8.95 5.14 14.99
C LEU A 377 10.43 5.51 15.01
N LEU A 378 11.25 4.78 14.23
CA LEU A 378 12.66 5.12 14.08
C LEU A 378 12.82 6.51 13.47
N GLY A 379 12.05 6.84 12.43
CA GLY A 379 12.08 8.15 11.79
C GLY A 379 11.75 9.29 12.73
N GLY A 380 10.71 9.13 13.56
CA GLY A 380 10.31 10.13 14.56
C GLY A 380 11.37 10.36 15.63
N LEU A 381 11.93 9.27 16.19
CA LEU A 381 13.02 9.35 17.15
C LEU A 381 14.26 10.05 16.54
N VAL A 382 14.65 9.64 15.34
CA VAL A 382 15.81 10.25 14.65
C VAL A 382 15.56 11.74 14.37
N TRP A 383 14.35 12.09 13.97
CA TRP A 383 13.98 13.50 13.74
C TRP A 383 14.10 14.34 15.01
N ASP A 384 13.52 13.88 16.13
CA ASP A 384 13.49 14.65 17.38
C ASP A 384 14.86 14.71 18.07
N PHE A 385 15.69 13.63 18.03
CA PHE A 385 16.96 13.56 18.76
C PHE A 385 18.19 13.98 17.95
N ILE A 386 18.14 13.81 16.60
CA ILE A 386 19.29 14.08 15.74
C ILE A 386 18.99 15.24 14.81
N GLY A 387 17.82 15.29 14.19
CA GLY A 387 17.34 16.40 13.38
C GLY A 387 16.51 15.99 12.16
N PRO A 388 15.82 16.97 11.55
CA PRO A 388 14.79 16.75 10.52
C PRO A 388 15.29 16.06 9.24
N ARG A 389 16.55 16.22 8.92
CA ARG A 389 17.18 15.70 7.69
C ARG A 389 17.57 14.22 7.80
N TYR A 390 17.83 13.74 9.00
CA TYR A 390 18.46 12.43 9.23
C TYR A 390 17.57 11.22 8.90
N PRO A 391 16.24 11.23 9.06
CA PRO A 391 15.40 10.12 8.58
C PRO A 391 15.61 9.82 7.09
N PHE A 392 15.77 10.86 6.26
CA PHE A 392 16.05 10.74 4.84
C PHE A 392 17.46 10.24 4.55
N ILE A 393 18.46 10.71 5.29
CA ILE A 393 19.85 10.25 5.17
C ILE A 393 19.93 8.76 5.52
N ILE A 394 19.28 8.32 6.59
CA ILE A 394 19.21 6.90 6.95
C ILE A 394 18.51 6.10 5.84
N SER A 395 17.43 6.63 5.28
CA SER A 395 16.74 6.01 4.14
C SER A 395 17.69 5.77 2.97
N ILE A 396 18.53 6.77 2.61
CA ILE A 396 19.56 6.63 1.56
C ILE A 396 20.55 5.48 1.88
N PHE A 397 21.05 5.41 3.11
CA PHE A 397 21.96 4.32 3.50
C PHE A 397 21.30 2.96 3.49
N VAL A 398 20.06 2.85 3.96
CA VAL A 398 19.30 1.60 3.93
C VAL A 398 19.02 1.18 2.49
N GLU A 399 18.69 2.11 1.59
CA GLU A 399 18.48 1.85 0.16
C GLU A 399 19.75 1.26 -0.48
N LEU A 400 20.92 1.81 -0.19
CA LEU A 400 22.18 1.27 -0.67
C LEU A 400 22.52 -0.08 -0.05
N LEU A 401 22.21 -0.32 1.23
CA LEU A 401 22.40 -1.59 1.92
C LEU A 401 21.50 -2.70 1.36
N LEU A 402 20.33 -2.34 0.85
CA LEU A 402 19.42 -3.29 0.21
C LEU A 402 20.04 -3.91 -1.06
N ILE A 403 20.92 -3.23 -1.77
CA ILE A 403 21.54 -3.76 -3.00
C ILE A 403 22.26 -5.10 -2.75
N PRO A 404 23.29 -5.19 -1.89
CA PRO A 404 23.97 -6.46 -1.65
C PRO A 404 23.03 -7.50 -1.05
N LEU A 405 22.09 -7.10 -0.19
CA LEU A 405 21.12 -8.01 0.39
C LEU A 405 20.24 -8.67 -0.68
N TYR A 406 19.76 -7.88 -1.65
CA TYR A 406 18.97 -8.39 -2.77
C TYR A 406 19.76 -9.27 -3.73
N LEU A 407 21.03 -8.93 -3.99
CA LEU A 407 21.89 -9.76 -4.81
C LEU A 407 22.06 -11.16 -4.17
N VAL A 408 22.20 -11.22 -2.85
CA VAL A 408 22.21 -12.49 -2.11
C VAL A 408 20.89 -13.25 -2.28
N VAL A 409 19.75 -12.58 -2.13
CA VAL A 409 18.41 -13.20 -2.33
C VAL A 409 18.29 -13.75 -3.74
N VAL A 410 18.66 -12.97 -4.75
CA VAL A 410 18.63 -13.38 -6.16
C VAL A 410 19.55 -14.58 -6.41
N TYR A 411 20.76 -14.57 -5.89
CA TYR A 411 21.73 -15.64 -6.04
C TYR A 411 21.22 -16.98 -5.49
N TYR A 412 20.60 -16.96 -4.31
CA TYR A 412 20.11 -18.18 -3.65
C TYR A 412 18.74 -18.64 -4.16
N LEU A 413 17.86 -17.74 -4.60
CA LEU A 413 16.47 -18.10 -4.95
C LEU A 413 16.24 -18.30 -6.45
N ILE A 414 16.87 -17.51 -7.34
CA ILE A 414 16.63 -17.64 -8.79
C ILE A 414 16.88 -19.04 -9.33
N PRO A 415 17.95 -19.77 -8.96
CA PRO A 415 18.17 -21.14 -9.45
C PRO A 415 17.05 -22.12 -9.09
N HIS A 416 16.19 -21.75 -8.12
CA HIS A 416 15.13 -22.59 -7.55
C HIS A 416 13.72 -22.04 -7.80
N LEU A 417 13.57 -21.07 -8.71
CA LEU A 417 12.26 -20.59 -9.11
C LEU A 417 11.52 -21.69 -9.90
N ALA A 418 10.20 -21.77 -9.70
CA ALA A 418 9.36 -22.81 -10.30
C ALA A 418 9.53 -22.94 -11.81
N GLU A 419 9.73 -21.83 -12.53
CA GLU A 419 9.91 -21.79 -13.99
C GLU A 419 11.24 -22.40 -14.48
N VAL A 420 12.28 -22.36 -13.67
CA VAL A 420 13.59 -22.98 -14.01
C VAL A 420 13.48 -24.50 -13.95
N TYR A 421 12.59 -25.03 -13.11
CA TYR A 421 12.31 -26.46 -13.03
C TYR A 421 11.51 -26.96 -14.23
N GLU A 422 10.52 -26.22 -14.72
CA GLU A 422 9.78 -26.62 -15.94
C GLU A 422 10.65 -26.63 -17.20
N ASN A 423 11.59 -25.67 -17.32
CA ASN A 423 12.52 -25.64 -18.45
C ASN A 423 13.65 -26.69 -18.40
N LYS A 424 13.93 -27.26 -17.21
CA LYS A 424 14.89 -28.38 -17.09
C LYS A 424 14.25 -29.73 -17.31
N MET A 425 12.91 -29.82 -17.31
CA MET A 425 12.16 -31.05 -17.57
C MET A 425 11.65 -31.14 -19.02
N LYS A 426 11.80 -30.11 -19.83
CA LYS A 426 11.63 -30.12 -21.29
C LYS A 426 12.98 -30.30 -21.98
#